data_8bc7bd5ee89587b33afdc79cf53bf0ef
#
_entry.id   8bc7bd5ee89587b33afdc79cf53bf0ef
#
_cell.length_a   1.000
_cell.length_b   1.000
_cell.length_c   1.000
_cell.angle_alpha   90.00
_cell.angle_beta   90.00
_cell.angle_gamma   90.00
#
_symmetry.space_group_name_H-M   'P 1'
#
loop_
_entity.id
_entity.type
_entity.pdbx_description
1 polymer ?
#
loop_
_entity_poly.entity_id
_entity_poly.type
_entity_poly.pdbx_seq_one_letter_code
_entity_poly.pdbx_strand_id
1 'polypeptide(L)'
;MNSLFSKRPLLRIAWVHLFSKKRQTIVAMLGVMFGVTVFIFQAGLLTGLQNYFIEKTVNTTAHVHIYNEVRTARPHVVTRYIDTADRWVVVRNQKPRDEERKVKNGNQIIGLIEKDPRVEGVAPFLGLQGIFRFGMSQQAGTLAGVDIIRENTLFKVQENLIDGDMLRMETMPNGIILGSGLADKLGASVGNSIIVISSKGVALDMKVIAISKTGITLQDNTRAYISLRNAQRLLQQSGSYITDINVRLRDVNQAQAIAQEYQSKYGYRAEDWKAANANVFGIFRIQNLTVTFVIISILVVSGFGIFNILMTIIYEKMPDIAILKAMGYRDADISRIFLIESLAIGSTGGLLGLLLGFITSKIVGMVPLNIQGFVSVQYLIINFNPLFYLAAFAFALVSTTVAGYFPARKAARFDPVEIIRSR
;
A
#
# COMPACT_ATOMS: atom_id res chain seq x y z
N MET A 1 35.10 22.03 33.80
CA MET A 1 35.55 20.70 34.19
C MET A 1 34.73 20.06 35.33
N ASN A 2 33.75 20.78 35.91
CA ASN A 2 32.96 20.30 37.08
C ASN A 2 31.62 19.59 36.76
N SER A 3 31.23 19.45 35.53
CA SER A 3 29.90 18.87 35.17
C SER A 3 29.92 17.33 34.95
N LEU A 4 31.07 16.76 34.72
CA LEU A 4 31.23 15.30 34.50
C LEU A 4 31.29 14.47 35.77
N PHE A 5 31.80 15.05 36.86
CA PHE A 5 31.86 14.36 38.20
C PHE A 5 30.52 14.31 38.92
N SER A 6 29.58 15.22 38.64
CA SER A 6 28.24 15.25 39.28
C SER A 6 27.27 14.20 38.71
N LYS A 7 27.54 13.64 37.50
CA LYS A 7 26.62 12.68 36.83
C LYS A 7 26.76 11.23 37.28
N ARG A 8 27.95 10.82 37.78
CA ARG A 8 28.20 9.42 38.19
C ARG A 8 27.33 8.96 39.37
N PRO A 9 27.10 9.73 40.44
CA PRO A 9 26.26 9.31 41.53
C PRO A 9 24.78 9.21 41.17
N LEU A 10 24.24 10.13 40.32
CA LEU A 10 22.84 10.10 39.85
C LEU A 10 22.53 8.84 39.03
N LEU A 11 23.44 8.48 38.12
CA LEU A 11 23.34 7.24 37.36
C LEU A 11 23.33 6.01 38.27
N ARG A 12 24.21 5.97 39.28
CA ARG A 12 24.28 4.84 40.21
C ARG A 12 23.00 4.69 41.04
N ILE A 13 22.43 5.80 41.49
CA ILE A 13 21.15 5.82 42.24
C ILE A 13 20.02 5.29 41.34
N ALA A 14 19.91 5.79 40.10
CA ALA A 14 18.88 5.34 39.15
C ALA A 14 18.99 3.83 38.87
N TRP A 15 20.21 3.29 38.70
CA TRP A 15 20.42 1.85 38.52
C TRP A 15 20.01 1.03 39.76
N VAL A 16 20.36 1.46 40.96
CA VAL A 16 19.94 0.77 42.20
C VAL A 16 18.42 0.76 42.32
N HIS A 17 17.76 1.86 42.00
CA HIS A 17 16.27 1.93 41.99
C HIS A 17 15.64 0.94 41.02
N LEU A 18 16.11 0.88 39.78
CA LEU A 18 15.62 -0.05 38.76
C LEU A 18 15.73 -1.51 39.22
N PHE A 19 16.85 -1.89 39.83
CA PHE A 19 17.07 -3.26 40.30
C PHE A 19 16.38 -3.60 41.65
N SER A 20 16.02 -2.60 42.47
CA SER A 20 15.30 -2.83 43.69
C SER A 20 13.85 -3.27 43.47
N LYS A 21 13.22 -2.84 42.37
CA LYS A 21 11.82 -3.12 42.05
C LYS A 21 11.66 -3.84 40.71
N LYS A 22 12.38 -4.96 40.55
CA LYS A 22 12.49 -5.74 39.31
C LYS A 22 11.14 -6.02 38.62
N ARG A 23 10.11 -6.41 39.40
CA ARG A 23 8.78 -6.75 38.83
C ARG A 23 8.14 -5.56 38.12
N GLN A 24 8.14 -4.39 38.77
CA GLN A 24 7.54 -3.17 38.21
C GLN A 24 8.32 -2.68 36.98
N THR A 25 9.66 -2.68 37.06
CA THR A 25 10.54 -2.32 35.96
C THR A 25 10.33 -3.23 34.72
N ILE A 26 10.24 -4.55 34.94
CA ILE A 26 9.99 -5.52 33.87
C ILE A 26 8.63 -5.28 33.20
N VAL A 27 7.56 -5.03 33.98
CA VAL A 27 6.23 -4.75 33.41
C VAL A 27 6.26 -3.48 32.56
N ALA A 28 6.94 -2.42 33.04
CA ALA A 28 7.11 -1.19 32.21
C ALA A 28 7.89 -1.46 30.90
N MET A 29 8.99 -2.21 31.00
CA MET A 29 9.79 -2.60 29.84
C MET A 29 9.00 -3.46 28.83
N LEU A 30 8.18 -4.41 29.32
CA LEU A 30 7.31 -5.25 28.48
C LEU A 30 6.28 -4.40 27.71
N GLY A 31 5.72 -3.38 28.35
CA GLY A 31 4.79 -2.45 27.68
C GLY A 31 5.43 -1.72 26.49
N VAL A 32 6.65 -1.17 26.71
CA VAL A 32 7.42 -0.50 25.63
C VAL A 32 7.83 -1.50 24.56
N MET A 33 8.35 -2.65 24.96
CA MET A 33 8.77 -3.73 24.07
C MET A 33 7.63 -4.16 23.15
N PHE A 34 6.44 -4.41 23.70
CA PHE A 34 5.26 -4.80 22.92
C PHE A 34 4.85 -3.71 21.93
N GLY A 35 4.80 -2.44 22.36
CA GLY A 35 4.47 -1.31 21.50
C GLY A 35 5.42 -1.18 20.30
N VAL A 36 6.73 -1.28 20.53
CA VAL A 36 7.75 -1.24 19.49
C VAL A 36 7.65 -2.45 18.55
N THR A 37 7.42 -3.65 19.12
CA THR A 37 7.25 -4.89 18.34
C THR A 37 6.07 -4.77 17.35
N VAL A 38 4.92 -4.34 17.85
CA VAL A 38 3.71 -4.17 17.02
C VAL A 38 3.92 -3.10 15.96
N PHE A 39 4.56 -1.98 16.31
CA PHE A 39 4.87 -0.93 15.34
C PHE A 39 5.71 -1.45 14.17
N ILE A 40 6.82 -2.14 14.45
CA ILE A 40 7.73 -2.65 13.41
C ILE A 40 7.02 -3.67 12.52
N PHE A 41 6.33 -4.62 13.13
CA PHE A 41 5.59 -5.65 12.40
C PHE A 41 4.54 -5.02 11.48
N GLN A 42 3.71 -4.12 11.99
CA GLN A 42 2.62 -3.52 11.25
C GLN A 42 3.11 -2.58 10.15
N ALA A 43 4.11 -1.73 10.44
CA ALA A 43 4.72 -0.86 9.45
C ALA A 43 5.40 -1.67 8.32
N GLY A 44 6.14 -2.71 8.69
CA GLY A 44 6.82 -3.60 7.73
C GLY A 44 5.84 -4.36 6.84
N LEU A 45 4.77 -4.91 7.41
CA LEU A 45 3.74 -5.65 6.68
C LEU A 45 2.99 -4.77 5.67
N LEU A 46 2.51 -3.61 6.13
CA LEU A 46 1.74 -2.72 5.28
C LEU A 46 2.56 -2.15 4.12
N THR A 47 3.74 -1.63 4.43
CA THR A 47 4.61 -1.08 3.39
C THR A 47 5.15 -2.17 2.46
N GLY A 48 5.35 -3.39 2.97
CA GLY A 48 5.72 -4.54 2.15
C GLY A 48 4.66 -4.88 1.10
N LEU A 49 3.39 -5.00 1.51
CA LEU A 49 2.27 -5.26 0.61
C LEU A 49 2.03 -4.10 -0.36
N GLN A 50 2.11 -2.85 0.10
CA GLN A 50 1.95 -1.67 -0.75
C GLN A 50 3.05 -1.59 -1.82
N ASN A 51 4.31 -1.76 -1.44
CA ASN A 51 5.43 -1.74 -2.36
C ASN A 51 5.34 -2.86 -3.40
N TYR A 52 4.96 -4.06 -2.98
CA TYR A 52 4.76 -5.18 -3.90
C TYR A 52 3.64 -4.89 -4.92
N PHE A 53 2.51 -4.34 -4.46
CA PHE A 53 1.44 -3.93 -5.37
C PHE A 53 1.90 -2.87 -6.37
N ILE A 54 2.64 -1.85 -5.89
CA ILE A 54 3.18 -0.79 -6.74
C ILE A 54 4.14 -1.38 -7.77
N GLU A 55 5.09 -2.20 -7.34
CA GLU A 55 6.07 -2.84 -8.22
C GLU A 55 5.40 -3.72 -9.30
N LYS A 56 4.45 -4.56 -8.89
CA LYS A 56 3.70 -5.39 -9.82
C LYS A 56 2.88 -4.55 -10.79
N THR A 57 2.18 -3.52 -10.30
CA THR A 57 1.38 -2.64 -11.16
C THR A 57 2.25 -1.92 -12.18
N VAL A 58 3.36 -1.31 -11.76
CA VAL A 58 4.28 -0.59 -12.65
C VAL A 58 4.89 -1.53 -13.70
N ASN A 59 5.20 -2.77 -13.34
CA ASN A 59 5.82 -3.71 -14.26
C ASN A 59 4.84 -4.37 -15.25
N THR A 60 3.57 -4.51 -14.85
CA THR A 60 2.57 -5.27 -15.65
C THR A 60 1.50 -4.42 -16.30
N THR A 61 1.46 -3.10 -16.04
CA THR A 61 0.46 -2.21 -16.63
C THR A 61 1.10 -0.99 -17.31
N ALA A 62 0.32 -0.31 -18.15
CA ALA A 62 0.76 0.92 -18.78
C ALA A 62 1.06 2.01 -17.75
N HIS A 63 2.15 2.77 -17.97
CA HIS A 63 2.47 3.93 -17.12
C HIS A 63 1.55 5.12 -17.43
N VAL A 64 1.16 5.27 -18.70
CA VAL A 64 0.12 6.21 -19.17
C VAL A 64 -0.86 5.45 -20.06
N HIS A 65 -2.13 5.63 -19.77
CA HIS A 65 -3.25 5.02 -20.47
C HIS A 65 -4.08 6.10 -21.14
N ILE A 66 -4.17 6.08 -22.48
CA ILE A 66 -4.89 7.07 -23.26
C ILE A 66 -6.13 6.41 -23.84
N TYR A 67 -7.29 6.98 -23.61
CA TYR A 67 -8.57 6.41 -24.05
C TYR A 67 -9.62 7.48 -24.33
N ASN A 68 -10.66 7.08 -25.06
CA ASN A 68 -11.81 7.94 -25.27
C ASN A 68 -12.82 7.77 -24.13
N GLU A 69 -12.94 8.80 -23.28
CA GLU A 69 -13.94 8.81 -22.23
C GLU A 69 -15.34 9.02 -22.80
N VAL A 70 -16.20 8.03 -22.65
CA VAL A 70 -17.62 8.16 -23.00
C VAL A 70 -18.29 9.07 -21.97
N ARG A 71 -18.45 10.35 -22.32
CA ARG A 71 -19.13 11.33 -21.47
C ARG A 71 -20.63 11.14 -21.59
N THR A 72 -21.25 10.58 -20.58
CA THR A 72 -22.69 10.31 -20.49
C THR A 72 -23.56 11.56 -20.42
N ALA A 73 -22.99 12.69 -20.05
CA ALA A 73 -23.72 13.98 -20.01
C ALA A 73 -22.80 15.13 -20.39
N ARG A 74 -22.99 15.67 -21.61
CA ARG A 74 -22.57 17.06 -21.84
C ARG A 74 -23.62 17.99 -21.24
N PRO A 75 -23.23 19.11 -20.59
CA PRO A 75 -24.20 20.11 -20.18
C PRO A 75 -25.00 20.50 -21.43
N HIS A 76 -26.33 20.45 -21.31
CA HIS A 76 -27.23 20.71 -22.42
C HIS A 76 -26.95 22.14 -22.97
N VAL A 77 -27.06 22.33 -24.30
CA VAL A 77 -26.81 23.64 -24.90
C VAL A 77 -27.63 24.74 -24.20
N VAL A 78 -28.85 24.40 -23.76
CA VAL A 78 -29.75 25.29 -23.01
C VAL A 78 -29.14 25.75 -21.68
N THR A 79 -28.42 24.87 -20.96
CA THR A 79 -27.76 25.24 -19.66
C THR A 79 -26.54 26.15 -19.85
N ARG A 80 -26.05 26.30 -21.08
CA ARG A 80 -24.96 27.22 -21.42
C ARG A 80 -25.42 28.67 -21.66
N TYR A 81 -26.70 28.84 -22.01
CA TYR A 81 -27.28 30.15 -22.39
C TYR A 81 -28.35 30.63 -21.43
N ILE A 82 -28.80 29.81 -20.49
CA ILE A 82 -29.77 30.17 -19.45
C ILE A 82 -29.05 30.15 -18.11
N ASP A 83 -29.11 31.27 -17.41
CA ASP A 83 -28.65 31.32 -16.02
C ASP A 83 -29.53 30.40 -15.17
N THR A 84 -28.96 29.30 -14.71
CA THR A 84 -29.67 28.24 -14.00
C THR A 84 -29.75 28.51 -12.50
N ALA A 85 -29.27 29.65 -12.01
CA ALA A 85 -29.28 29.97 -10.61
C ALA A 85 -30.71 30.05 -10.02
N ASP A 86 -31.67 30.46 -10.85
CA ASP A 86 -33.07 30.65 -10.42
C ASP A 86 -34.11 29.77 -11.19
N ARG A 87 -33.71 28.85 -12.03
CA ARG A 87 -34.65 28.08 -12.88
C ARG A 87 -34.29 26.60 -12.96
N TRP A 88 -35.29 25.75 -12.71
CA TRP A 88 -35.18 24.32 -12.95
C TRP A 88 -35.33 24.01 -14.44
N VAL A 89 -34.29 23.53 -15.10
CA VAL A 89 -34.35 23.08 -16.50
C VAL A 89 -34.46 21.56 -16.50
N VAL A 90 -35.66 21.05 -16.87
CA VAL A 90 -35.89 19.61 -17.02
C VAL A 90 -35.79 19.23 -18.48
N VAL A 91 -34.73 18.51 -18.84
CA VAL A 91 -34.55 17.94 -20.17
C VAL A 91 -35.11 16.53 -20.19
N ARG A 92 -36.19 16.31 -20.95
CA ARG A 92 -36.83 14.99 -21.12
C ARG A 92 -36.34 14.35 -22.45
N ASN A 93 -36.29 13.01 -22.46
CA ASN A 93 -35.97 12.21 -23.66
C ASN A 93 -34.59 12.48 -24.28
N GLN A 94 -33.58 12.76 -23.47
CA GLN A 94 -32.23 12.81 -23.96
C GLN A 94 -31.80 11.40 -24.39
N LYS A 95 -31.68 11.15 -25.67
CA LYS A 95 -31.10 9.89 -26.19
C LYS A 95 -29.66 9.80 -25.70
N PRO A 96 -29.24 8.68 -25.06
CA PRO A 96 -27.83 8.43 -24.83
C PRO A 96 -27.12 8.47 -26.19
N ARG A 97 -26.11 9.29 -26.34
CA ARG A 97 -25.30 9.31 -27.53
C ARG A 97 -24.48 8.03 -27.53
N ASP A 98 -24.58 7.23 -28.56
CA ASP A 98 -23.74 6.05 -28.81
C ASP A 98 -22.31 6.57 -29.12
N GLU A 99 -21.60 7.05 -28.14
CA GLU A 99 -20.20 7.44 -28.28
C GLU A 99 -19.36 6.16 -28.22
N GLU A 100 -18.83 5.77 -29.37
CA GLU A 100 -17.91 4.64 -29.44
C GLU A 100 -16.66 4.92 -28.61
N ARG A 101 -16.20 3.95 -27.86
CA ARG A 101 -14.93 4.01 -27.10
C ARG A 101 -13.69 4.02 -28.01
N LYS A 102 -13.82 4.38 -29.26
CA LYS A 102 -12.76 4.36 -30.25
C LYS A 102 -11.82 5.54 -30.11
N VAL A 103 -10.53 5.28 -30.11
CA VAL A 103 -9.50 6.30 -30.34
C VAL A 103 -9.37 6.49 -31.86
N LYS A 104 -9.89 7.61 -32.42
CA LYS A 104 -9.76 7.96 -33.83
C LYS A 104 -8.30 8.25 -34.17
N ASN A 105 -7.85 7.80 -35.33
CA ASN A 105 -6.47 7.96 -35.77
C ASN A 105 -5.42 7.36 -34.80
N GLY A 106 -5.79 6.30 -34.06
CA GLY A 106 -4.94 5.72 -33.01
C GLY A 106 -3.54 5.34 -33.52
N ASN A 107 -3.41 4.77 -34.71
CA ASN A 107 -2.10 4.41 -35.29
C ASN A 107 -1.22 5.64 -35.56
N GLN A 108 -1.79 6.79 -35.96
CA GLN A 108 -1.03 8.03 -36.10
C GLN A 108 -0.55 8.57 -34.75
N ILE A 109 -1.42 8.52 -33.73
CA ILE A 109 -1.08 8.95 -32.39
C ILE A 109 0.02 8.05 -31.82
N ILE A 110 -0.06 6.72 -31.98
CA ILE A 110 0.98 5.77 -31.60
C ILE A 110 2.33 6.17 -32.25
N GLY A 111 2.36 6.38 -33.56
CA GLY A 111 3.58 6.77 -34.28
C GLY A 111 4.17 8.13 -33.86
N LEU A 112 3.33 9.05 -33.34
CA LEU A 112 3.81 10.31 -32.74
C LEU A 112 4.38 10.12 -31.35
N ILE A 113 3.75 9.29 -30.52
CA ILE A 113 4.21 9.00 -29.16
C ILE A 113 5.50 8.18 -29.17
N GLU A 114 5.67 7.25 -30.11
CA GLU A 114 6.90 6.46 -30.29
C GLU A 114 8.15 7.31 -30.56
N LYS A 115 7.96 8.55 -31.08
CA LYS A 115 9.05 9.50 -31.31
C LYS A 115 9.47 10.29 -30.06
N ASP A 116 8.71 10.22 -28.99
CA ASP A 116 9.04 10.91 -27.75
C ASP A 116 10.18 10.16 -27.03
N PRO A 117 11.34 10.80 -26.76
CA PRO A 117 12.48 10.12 -26.15
C PRO A 117 12.25 9.64 -24.71
N ARG A 118 11.20 10.16 -24.04
CA ARG A 118 10.80 9.75 -22.68
C ARG A 118 10.06 8.41 -22.69
N VAL A 119 9.57 7.99 -23.87
CA VAL A 119 8.79 6.77 -24.06
C VAL A 119 9.74 5.58 -24.30
N GLU A 120 9.49 4.48 -23.62
CA GLU A 120 10.14 3.19 -23.86
C GLU A 120 9.46 2.46 -25.02
N GLY A 121 8.12 2.53 -25.08
CA GLY A 121 7.33 1.99 -26.16
C GLY A 121 5.83 2.19 -25.96
N VAL A 122 5.09 1.86 -27.03
CA VAL A 122 3.64 2.06 -27.11
C VAL A 122 2.98 0.80 -27.68
N ALA A 123 1.87 0.38 -27.07
CA ALA A 123 1.06 -0.73 -27.54
C ALA A 123 -0.40 -0.31 -27.78
N PRO A 124 -1.00 -0.68 -28.92
CA PRO A 124 -2.44 -0.58 -29.12
C PRO A 124 -3.16 -1.58 -28.23
N PHE A 125 -4.29 -1.17 -27.67
CA PHE A 125 -5.08 -2.02 -26.80
C PHE A 125 -6.57 -1.93 -27.16
N LEU A 126 -7.26 -3.06 -27.05
CA LEU A 126 -8.69 -3.14 -27.22
C LEU A 126 -9.31 -3.91 -26.06
N GLY A 127 -9.91 -3.17 -25.12
CA GLY A 127 -10.62 -3.75 -23.99
C GLY A 127 -12.08 -4.05 -24.32
N LEU A 128 -12.51 -5.29 -24.07
CA LEU A 128 -13.91 -5.67 -24.16
C LEU A 128 -14.31 -6.61 -23.05
N GLN A 129 -15.59 -6.60 -22.70
CA GLN A 129 -16.16 -7.58 -21.79
C GLN A 129 -16.71 -8.76 -22.56
N GLY A 130 -16.58 -9.94 -22.00
CA GLY A 130 -17.10 -11.15 -22.57
C GLY A 130 -17.41 -12.22 -21.53
N ILE A 131 -18.05 -13.26 -22.02
CA ILE A 131 -18.38 -14.45 -21.23
C ILE A 131 -17.54 -15.61 -21.76
N PHE A 132 -16.84 -16.27 -20.88
CA PHE A 132 -16.04 -17.46 -21.16
C PHE A 132 -16.85 -18.68 -20.75
N ARG A 133 -16.95 -19.66 -21.63
CA ARG A 133 -17.67 -20.92 -21.38
C ARG A 133 -16.79 -22.12 -21.70
N PHE A 134 -16.69 -23.01 -20.73
CA PHE A 134 -16.03 -24.30 -20.87
C PHE A 134 -16.88 -25.39 -20.22
N GLY A 135 -17.41 -26.31 -21.03
CA GLY A 135 -18.39 -27.29 -20.60
C GLY A 135 -19.63 -26.61 -19.98
N MET A 136 -19.94 -26.93 -18.74
CA MET A 136 -21.04 -26.33 -17.97
C MET A 136 -20.63 -25.06 -17.21
N SER A 137 -19.32 -24.77 -17.12
CA SER A 137 -18.80 -23.59 -16.40
C SER A 137 -18.86 -22.36 -17.28
N GLN A 138 -19.31 -21.25 -16.68
CA GLN A 138 -19.43 -19.97 -17.35
C GLN A 138 -18.94 -18.85 -16.43
N GLN A 139 -18.05 -18.01 -16.93
CA GLN A 139 -17.48 -16.90 -16.17
C GLN A 139 -17.50 -15.62 -17.01
N ALA A 140 -17.86 -14.50 -16.40
CA ALA A 140 -17.71 -13.19 -16.98
C ALA A 140 -16.29 -12.65 -16.75
N GLY A 141 -15.75 -11.94 -17.73
CA GLY A 141 -14.44 -11.31 -17.56
C GLY A 141 -14.12 -10.32 -18.66
N THR A 142 -12.89 -9.84 -18.65
CA THR A 142 -12.38 -8.83 -19.57
C THR A 142 -11.40 -9.47 -20.56
N LEU A 143 -11.60 -9.23 -21.83
CA LEU A 143 -10.68 -9.61 -22.90
C LEU A 143 -9.81 -8.41 -23.24
N ALA A 144 -8.51 -8.65 -23.25
CA ALA A 144 -7.50 -7.71 -23.72
C ALA A 144 -7.04 -8.11 -25.12
N GLY A 145 -7.52 -7.41 -26.12
CA GLY A 145 -7.04 -7.53 -27.49
C GLY A 145 -5.75 -6.77 -27.67
N VAL A 146 -4.65 -7.49 -27.89
CA VAL A 146 -3.30 -6.94 -27.88
C VAL A 146 -2.48 -7.39 -29.11
N ASP A 147 -1.46 -6.62 -29.43
CA ASP A 147 -0.32 -7.09 -30.20
C ASP A 147 0.64 -7.77 -29.21
N ILE A 148 0.70 -9.09 -29.25
CA ILE A 148 1.36 -9.88 -28.21
C ILE A 148 2.88 -9.63 -28.13
N ILE A 149 3.52 -9.30 -29.24
CA ILE A 149 4.95 -9.02 -29.28
C ILE A 149 5.23 -7.69 -28.60
N ARG A 150 4.49 -6.63 -28.97
CA ARG A 150 4.61 -5.32 -28.34
C ARG A 150 4.24 -5.38 -26.86
N GLU A 151 3.16 -6.08 -26.52
CA GLU A 151 2.72 -6.25 -25.13
C GLU A 151 3.78 -6.98 -24.29
N ASN A 152 4.39 -8.04 -24.84
CA ASN A 152 5.48 -8.73 -24.15
C ASN A 152 6.73 -7.88 -23.96
N THR A 153 7.12 -7.15 -25.00
CA THR A 153 8.29 -6.27 -24.93
C THR A 153 8.12 -5.20 -23.85
N LEU A 154 6.91 -4.67 -23.70
CA LEU A 154 6.62 -3.58 -22.77
C LEU A 154 6.27 -4.07 -21.37
N PHE A 155 5.44 -5.11 -21.24
CA PHE A 155 4.86 -5.53 -19.97
C PHE A 155 5.25 -6.94 -19.55
N LYS A 156 6.25 -7.53 -20.24
CA LYS A 156 6.88 -8.81 -19.86
C LYS A 156 5.87 -9.93 -19.59
N VAL A 157 4.88 -10.06 -20.47
CA VAL A 157 3.79 -11.05 -20.32
C VAL A 157 4.35 -12.46 -20.15
N GLN A 158 5.44 -12.79 -20.85
CA GLN A 158 6.10 -14.10 -20.78
C GLN A 158 6.65 -14.43 -19.38
N GLU A 159 7.16 -13.43 -18.67
CA GLU A 159 7.67 -13.63 -17.29
C GLU A 159 6.54 -14.00 -16.31
N ASN A 160 5.30 -13.68 -16.65
CA ASN A 160 4.12 -13.96 -15.84
C ASN A 160 3.39 -15.24 -16.26
N LEU A 161 3.90 -16.01 -17.24
CA LEU A 161 3.30 -17.29 -17.61
C LEU A 161 3.67 -18.38 -16.59
N ILE A 162 2.69 -19.16 -16.18
CA ILE A 162 2.88 -20.35 -15.34
C ILE A 162 2.81 -21.64 -16.14
N ASP A 163 2.15 -21.61 -17.30
CA ASP A 163 2.05 -22.74 -18.22
C ASP A 163 1.81 -22.26 -19.66
N GLY A 164 2.31 -22.98 -20.65
CA GLY A 164 2.13 -22.71 -22.07
C GLY A 164 3.15 -21.74 -22.66
N ASP A 165 2.84 -21.23 -23.87
CA ASP A 165 3.71 -20.32 -24.62
C ASP A 165 2.85 -19.26 -25.33
N MET A 166 3.14 -17.99 -25.05
CA MET A 166 2.41 -16.86 -25.64
C MET A 166 2.72 -16.64 -27.12
N LEU A 167 3.91 -17.04 -27.60
CA LEU A 167 4.29 -16.88 -29.02
C LEU A 167 3.41 -17.70 -29.95
N ARG A 168 2.75 -18.74 -29.42
CA ARG A 168 1.72 -19.47 -30.16
C ARG A 168 0.55 -18.60 -30.64
N MET A 169 0.34 -17.41 -30.03
CA MET A 169 -0.72 -16.49 -30.48
C MET A 169 -0.48 -15.97 -31.91
N GLU A 170 0.77 -15.94 -32.38
CA GLU A 170 1.10 -15.55 -33.74
C GLU A 170 0.79 -16.65 -34.74
N THR A 171 1.07 -17.90 -34.38
CA THR A 171 0.87 -19.06 -35.24
C THR A 171 -0.53 -19.65 -35.13
N MET A 172 -1.23 -19.44 -34.02
CA MET A 172 -2.61 -19.84 -33.78
C MET A 172 -3.53 -18.61 -33.73
N PRO A 173 -4.25 -18.28 -34.81
CA PRO A 173 -5.11 -17.10 -34.84
C PRO A 173 -6.16 -17.06 -33.72
N ASN A 174 -6.65 -18.22 -33.29
CA ASN A 174 -7.65 -18.35 -32.18
C ASN A 174 -7.04 -18.70 -30.84
N GLY A 175 -5.76 -18.35 -30.60
CA GLY A 175 -5.12 -18.52 -29.30
C GLY A 175 -5.68 -17.55 -28.25
N ILE A 176 -5.81 -18.04 -27.01
CA ILE A 176 -6.17 -17.23 -25.85
C ILE A 176 -5.26 -17.57 -24.67
N ILE A 177 -4.84 -16.53 -23.95
CA ILE A 177 -4.10 -16.66 -22.69
C ILE A 177 -5.07 -16.32 -21.56
N LEU A 178 -5.28 -17.22 -20.62
CA LEU A 178 -6.17 -17.03 -19.47
C LEU A 178 -5.38 -16.56 -18.24
N GLY A 179 -5.96 -15.69 -17.44
CA GLY A 179 -5.49 -15.47 -16.08
C GLY A 179 -5.68 -16.73 -15.25
N SER A 180 -4.76 -17.04 -14.33
CA SER A 180 -4.75 -18.28 -13.57
C SER A 180 -6.05 -18.51 -12.78
N GLY A 181 -6.55 -17.48 -12.08
CA GLY A 181 -7.79 -17.59 -11.34
C GLY A 181 -9.04 -17.72 -12.24
N LEU A 182 -9.00 -17.18 -13.47
CA LEU A 182 -10.07 -17.40 -14.45
C LEU A 182 -10.03 -18.83 -15.00
N ALA A 183 -8.83 -19.36 -15.27
CA ALA A 183 -8.63 -20.73 -15.70
C ALA A 183 -9.12 -21.73 -14.63
N ASP A 184 -8.77 -21.51 -13.35
CA ASP A 184 -9.21 -22.30 -12.22
C ASP A 184 -10.74 -22.33 -12.08
N LYS A 185 -11.40 -21.17 -12.19
CA LYS A 185 -12.86 -21.04 -12.10
C LYS A 185 -13.59 -21.74 -13.25
N LEU A 186 -12.99 -21.73 -14.43
CA LEU A 186 -13.53 -22.43 -15.61
C LEU A 186 -13.24 -23.94 -15.56
N GLY A 187 -12.20 -24.37 -14.82
CA GLY A 187 -11.64 -25.72 -14.91
C GLY A 187 -10.91 -25.96 -16.23
N ALA A 188 -10.36 -24.92 -16.86
CA ALA A 188 -9.69 -24.98 -18.15
C ALA A 188 -8.17 -25.01 -17.99
N SER A 189 -7.52 -25.83 -18.84
CA SER A 189 -6.06 -26.00 -18.87
C SER A 189 -5.53 -25.67 -20.27
N VAL A 190 -4.21 -25.51 -20.40
CA VAL A 190 -3.55 -25.32 -21.69
C VAL A 190 -3.91 -26.49 -22.63
N GLY A 191 -4.30 -26.14 -23.87
CA GLY A 191 -4.76 -27.09 -24.89
C GLY A 191 -6.27 -27.27 -24.96
N ASN A 192 -7.05 -26.84 -23.97
CA ASN A 192 -8.51 -26.88 -24.05
C ASN A 192 -9.06 -25.82 -25.02
N SER A 193 -10.22 -26.12 -25.62
CA SER A 193 -11.00 -25.16 -26.40
C SER A 193 -12.13 -24.59 -25.56
N ILE A 194 -12.23 -23.28 -25.51
CA ILE A 194 -13.26 -22.53 -24.77
C ILE A 194 -14.03 -21.63 -25.72
N ILE A 195 -15.30 -21.40 -25.43
CA ILE A 195 -16.13 -20.48 -26.20
C ILE A 195 -16.10 -19.11 -25.51
N VAL A 196 -15.75 -18.09 -26.27
CA VAL A 196 -15.75 -16.69 -25.82
C VAL A 196 -16.88 -15.95 -26.52
N ILE A 197 -17.78 -15.36 -25.73
CA ILE A 197 -18.95 -14.64 -26.23
C ILE A 197 -18.81 -13.18 -25.87
N SER A 198 -18.86 -12.29 -26.87
CA SER A 198 -18.78 -10.83 -26.65
C SER A 198 -20.12 -10.22 -26.29
N SER A 199 -20.09 -8.97 -25.83
CA SER A 199 -21.30 -8.17 -25.55
C SER A 199 -22.17 -7.91 -26.82
N LYS A 200 -21.61 -8.12 -28.03
CA LYS A 200 -22.36 -8.05 -29.31
C LYS A 200 -22.97 -9.40 -29.71
N GLY A 201 -22.88 -10.43 -28.88
CA GLY A 201 -23.41 -11.76 -29.14
C GLY A 201 -22.55 -12.62 -30.09
N VAL A 202 -21.38 -12.12 -30.51
CA VAL A 202 -20.45 -12.90 -31.34
C VAL A 202 -19.74 -13.92 -30.47
N ALA A 203 -19.78 -15.19 -30.89
CA ALA A 203 -19.07 -16.28 -30.25
C ALA A 203 -17.87 -16.73 -31.07
N LEU A 204 -16.73 -16.93 -30.45
CA LEU A 204 -15.53 -17.51 -31.04
C LEU A 204 -15.07 -18.72 -30.24
N ASP A 205 -14.72 -19.80 -30.93
CA ASP A 205 -14.01 -20.93 -30.32
C ASP A 205 -12.51 -20.59 -30.26
N MET A 206 -11.96 -20.60 -29.06
CA MET A 206 -10.58 -20.18 -28.78
C MET A 206 -9.83 -21.27 -28.03
N LYS A 207 -8.60 -21.54 -28.45
CA LYS A 207 -7.73 -22.52 -27.81
C LYS A 207 -6.87 -21.89 -26.75
N VAL A 208 -6.91 -22.42 -25.54
CA VAL A 208 -6.04 -21.98 -24.43
C VAL A 208 -4.59 -22.35 -24.77
N ILE A 209 -3.74 -21.33 -25.02
CA ILE A 209 -2.33 -21.51 -25.40
C ILE A 209 -1.38 -21.32 -24.22
N ALA A 210 -1.80 -20.54 -23.22
CA ALA A 210 -1.02 -20.29 -22.02
C ALA A 210 -1.92 -19.85 -20.85
N ILE A 211 -1.40 -19.94 -19.63
CA ILE A 211 -2.01 -19.42 -18.41
C ILE A 211 -1.03 -18.43 -17.77
N SER A 212 -1.53 -17.22 -17.45
CA SER A 212 -0.74 -16.15 -16.84
C SER A 212 -1.12 -15.91 -15.39
N LYS A 213 -0.12 -15.55 -14.56
CA LYS A 213 -0.31 -15.15 -13.17
C LYS A 213 0.50 -13.89 -12.89
N THR A 214 -0.19 -12.76 -12.88
CA THR A 214 0.45 -11.44 -12.66
C THR A 214 0.72 -11.17 -11.18
N GLY A 215 0.06 -11.89 -10.28
CA GLY A 215 0.06 -11.64 -8.85
C GLY A 215 -0.94 -10.58 -8.41
N ILE A 216 -1.69 -9.97 -9.35
CA ILE A 216 -2.82 -9.06 -9.06
C ILE A 216 -4.10 -9.87 -9.19
N THR A 217 -4.72 -10.21 -8.06
CA THR A 217 -5.85 -11.14 -7.99
C THR A 217 -7.01 -10.76 -8.92
N LEU A 218 -7.32 -9.47 -9.02
CA LEU A 218 -8.41 -9.00 -9.89
C LEU A 218 -8.11 -9.30 -11.37
N GLN A 219 -6.87 -9.08 -11.81
CA GLN A 219 -6.46 -9.37 -13.18
C GLN A 219 -6.44 -10.87 -13.43
N ASP A 220 -5.84 -11.63 -12.53
CA ASP A 220 -5.73 -13.10 -12.66
C ASP A 220 -7.09 -13.80 -12.67
N ASN A 221 -8.10 -13.22 -11.99
CA ASN A 221 -9.45 -13.78 -11.89
C ASN A 221 -10.40 -13.41 -13.03
N THR A 222 -10.08 -12.38 -13.80
CA THR A 222 -11.05 -11.80 -14.76
C THR A 222 -10.47 -11.54 -16.15
N ARG A 223 -9.15 -11.49 -16.32
CA ARG A 223 -8.52 -11.07 -17.59
C ARG A 223 -8.10 -12.26 -18.45
N ALA A 224 -8.32 -12.13 -19.73
CA ALA A 224 -7.73 -12.99 -20.76
C ALA A 224 -7.12 -12.14 -21.87
N TYR A 225 -6.04 -12.62 -22.50
CA TYR A 225 -5.41 -11.95 -23.65
C TYR A 225 -5.74 -12.70 -24.94
N ILE A 226 -6.09 -11.95 -25.96
CA ILE A 226 -6.36 -12.44 -27.31
C ILE A 226 -5.67 -11.52 -28.32
N SER A 227 -5.52 -11.97 -29.57
CA SER A 227 -5.00 -11.12 -30.61
C SER A 227 -5.93 -9.92 -30.87
N LEU A 228 -5.35 -8.76 -31.20
CA LEU A 228 -6.10 -7.55 -31.54
C LEU A 228 -7.15 -7.80 -32.61
N ARG A 229 -6.81 -8.62 -33.61
CA ARG A 229 -7.70 -9.03 -34.68
C ARG A 229 -8.95 -9.78 -34.19
N ASN A 230 -8.79 -10.71 -33.24
CA ASN A 230 -9.94 -11.43 -32.68
C ASN A 230 -10.82 -10.53 -31.83
N ALA A 231 -10.21 -9.61 -31.08
CA ALA A 231 -10.96 -8.62 -30.31
C ALA A 231 -11.82 -7.72 -31.24
N GLN A 232 -11.26 -7.28 -32.36
CA GLN A 232 -11.99 -6.53 -33.39
C GLN A 232 -13.12 -7.36 -34.02
N ARG A 233 -12.90 -8.65 -34.31
CA ARG A 233 -13.94 -9.56 -34.80
C ARG A 233 -15.07 -9.77 -33.81
N LEU A 234 -14.75 -9.97 -32.51
CA LEU A 234 -15.73 -10.11 -31.45
C LEU A 234 -16.62 -8.88 -31.27
N LEU A 235 -16.10 -7.68 -31.56
CA LEU A 235 -16.86 -6.43 -31.54
C LEU A 235 -17.47 -6.05 -32.90
N GLN A 236 -17.25 -6.82 -33.94
CA GLN A 236 -17.66 -6.52 -35.35
C GLN A 236 -17.13 -5.17 -35.81
N GLN A 237 -15.88 -4.86 -35.46
CA GLN A 237 -15.23 -3.60 -35.80
C GLN A 237 -14.12 -3.75 -36.84
N SER A 238 -13.73 -2.63 -37.45
CA SER A 238 -12.65 -2.59 -38.44
C SER A 238 -11.27 -2.90 -37.85
N GLY A 239 -10.31 -3.29 -38.67
CA GLY A 239 -8.93 -3.59 -38.23
C GLY A 239 -8.15 -2.39 -37.68
N SER A 240 -8.66 -1.16 -37.81
CA SER A 240 -8.08 0.03 -37.18
C SER A 240 -8.74 0.43 -35.84
N TYR A 241 -9.70 -0.37 -35.39
CA TYR A 241 -10.42 -0.08 -34.14
C TYR A 241 -9.57 -0.45 -32.92
N ILE A 242 -9.25 0.55 -32.12
CA ILE A 242 -8.64 0.40 -30.83
C ILE A 242 -9.38 1.28 -29.80
N THR A 243 -9.48 0.83 -28.59
CA THR A 243 -10.14 1.59 -27.50
C THR A 243 -9.14 2.42 -26.70
N ASP A 244 -7.90 1.96 -26.64
CA ASP A 244 -6.90 2.50 -25.73
C ASP A 244 -5.51 2.47 -26.36
N ILE A 245 -4.63 3.33 -25.89
CA ILE A 245 -3.20 3.33 -26.20
C ILE A 245 -2.44 3.23 -24.88
N ASN A 246 -1.70 2.16 -24.71
CA ASN A 246 -0.87 1.90 -23.55
C ASN A 246 0.54 2.41 -23.81
N VAL A 247 1.03 3.29 -22.94
CA VAL A 247 2.37 3.88 -23.05
C VAL A 247 3.22 3.44 -21.86
N ARG A 248 4.41 2.93 -22.14
CA ARG A 248 5.44 2.66 -21.15
C ARG A 248 6.50 3.75 -21.23
N LEU A 249 6.85 4.31 -20.09
CA LEU A 249 7.83 5.38 -19.97
C LEU A 249 9.16 4.81 -19.42
N ARG A 250 10.26 5.45 -19.76
CA ARG A 250 11.57 5.14 -19.19
C ARG A 250 11.64 5.51 -17.72
N ASP A 251 11.00 6.61 -17.34
CA ASP A 251 10.86 7.05 -15.94
C ASP A 251 9.38 7.15 -15.56
N VAL A 252 8.94 6.22 -14.73
CA VAL A 252 7.55 6.14 -14.26
C VAL A 252 7.11 7.34 -13.43
N ASN A 253 8.05 8.09 -12.83
CA ASN A 253 7.73 9.25 -12.00
C ASN A 253 7.21 10.42 -12.84
N GLN A 254 7.49 10.46 -14.13
CA GLN A 254 7.00 11.48 -15.07
C GLN A 254 5.61 11.15 -15.61
N ALA A 255 5.02 10.00 -15.26
CA ALA A 255 3.76 9.52 -15.85
C ALA A 255 2.62 10.53 -15.72
N GLN A 256 2.47 11.17 -14.57
CA GLN A 256 1.41 12.16 -14.33
C GLN A 256 1.56 13.40 -15.22
N ALA A 257 2.76 13.96 -15.33
CA ALA A 257 3.03 15.14 -16.16
C ALA A 257 2.82 14.82 -17.64
N ILE A 258 3.32 13.66 -18.10
CA ILE A 258 3.17 13.20 -19.50
C ILE A 258 1.70 12.87 -19.82
N ALA A 259 0.96 12.28 -18.89
CA ALA A 259 -0.47 12.05 -19.08
C ALA A 259 -1.23 13.37 -19.30
N GLN A 260 -0.97 14.41 -18.50
CA GLN A 260 -1.58 15.74 -18.69
C GLN A 260 -1.18 16.39 -20.01
N GLU A 261 0.09 16.27 -20.41
CA GLU A 261 0.58 16.76 -21.70
C GLU A 261 -0.14 16.05 -22.86
N TYR A 262 -0.22 14.72 -22.85
CA TYR A 262 -0.89 13.94 -23.89
C TYR A 262 -2.40 14.19 -23.93
N GLN A 263 -3.04 14.37 -22.78
CA GLN A 263 -4.46 14.75 -22.71
C GLN A 263 -4.73 16.09 -23.42
N SER A 264 -3.90 17.08 -23.16
CA SER A 264 -4.03 18.40 -23.82
C SER A 264 -3.71 18.36 -25.31
N LYS A 265 -2.69 17.58 -25.70
CA LYS A 265 -2.20 17.47 -27.08
C LYS A 265 -3.12 16.69 -28.00
N TYR A 266 -3.66 15.56 -27.54
CA TYR A 266 -4.45 14.64 -28.37
C TYR A 266 -5.97 14.77 -28.15
N GLY A 267 -6.41 15.47 -27.10
CA GLY A 267 -7.83 15.68 -26.77
C GLY A 267 -8.56 14.43 -26.26
N TYR A 268 -7.83 13.37 -25.94
CA TYR A 268 -8.32 12.15 -25.30
C TYR A 268 -8.02 12.20 -23.80
N ARG A 269 -8.76 11.44 -23.01
CA ARG A 269 -8.39 11.25 -21.60
C ARG A 269 -7.09 10.48 -21.51
N ALA A 270 -6.15 10.99 -20.74
CA ALA A 270 -4.92 10.29 -20.44
C ALA A 270 -4.73 10.24 -18.93
N GLU A 271 -4.57 9.05 -18.42
CA GLU A 271 -4.41 8.78 -16.99
C GLU A 271 -3.07 8.10 -16.73
N ASP A 272 -2.40 8.50 -15.66
CA ASP A 272 -1.25 7.79 -15.16
C ASP A 272 -1.68 6.54 -14.36
N TRP A 273 -0.76 5.62 -14.16
CA TRP A 273 -1.00 4.35 -13.46
C TRP A 273 -1.54 4.54 -12.03
N LYS A 274 -1.22 5.65 -11.34
CA LYS A 274 -1.77 5.96 -10.01
C LYS A 274 -3.24 6.36 -10.10
N ALA A 275 -3.58 7.22 -11.03
CA ALA A 275 -4.95 7.65 -11.27
C ALA A 275 -5.83 6.47 -11.72
N ALA A 276 -5.31 5.59 -12.59
CA ALA A 276 -6.00 4.37 -13.01
C ALA A 276 -6.27 3.40 -11.85
N ASN A 277 -5.45 3.44 -10.78
CA ASN A 277 -5.62 2.62 -9.57
C ASN A 277 -6.02 3.47 -8.34
N ALA A 278 -6.68 4.61 -8.53
CA ALA A 278 -7.01 5.56 -7.46
C ALA A 278 -7.78 4.91 -6.29
N ASN A 279 -8.65 3.94 -6.58
CA ASN A 279 -9.40 3.21 -5.55
C ASN A 279 -8.47 2.43 -4.60
N VAL A 280 -7.45 1.76 -5.13
CA VAL A 280 -6.47 1.01 -4.32
C VAL A 280 -5.61 1.96 -3.49
N PHE A 281 -5.15 3.07 -4.08
CA PHE A 281 -4.43 4.10 -3.33
C PHE A 281 -5.30 4.79 -2.27
N GLY A 282 -6.60 4.93 -2.53
CA GLY A 282 -7.59 5.37 -1.54
C GLY A 282 -7.65 4.44 -0.32
N ILE A 283 -7.69 3.13 -0.56
CA ILE A 283 -7.66 2.10 0.50
C ILE A 283 -6.33 2.18 1.27
N PHE A 284 -5.18 2.30 0.59
CA PHE A 284 -3.89 2.46 1.25
C PHE A 284 -3.83 3.70 2.15
N ARG A 285 -4.43 4.82 1.73
CA ARG A 285 -4.53 6.03 2.55
C ARG A 285 -5.33 5.80 3.83
N ILE A 286 -6.51 5.17 3.71
CA ILE A 286 -7.36 4.83 4.87
C ILE A 286 -6.61 3.89 5.80
N GLN A 287 -5.96 2.87 5.25
CA GLN A 287 -5.18 1.89 6.00
C GLN A 287 -4.03 2.56 6.77
N ASN A 288 -3.27 3.46 6.12
CA ASN A 288 -2.20 4.20 6.77
C ASN A 288 -2.70 5.10 7.91
N LEU A 289 -3.86 5.76 7.74
CA LEU A 289 -4.50 6.54 8.80
C LEU A 289 -4.90 5.65 9.99
N THR A 290 -5.53 4.50 9.71
CA THR A 290 -5.93 3.54 10.76
C THR A 290 -4.72 3.04 11.55
N VAL A 291 -3.64 2.68 10.86
CA VAL A 291 -2.41 2.23 11.51
C VAL A 291 -1.78 3.32 12.35
N THR A 292 -1.72 4.54 11.82
CA THR A 292 -1.21 5.69 12.58
C THR A 292 -2.02 5.90 13.86
N PHE A 293 -3.34 5.81 13.78
CA PHE A 293 -4.22 5.92 14.96
C PHE A 293 -3.96 4.79 15.97
N VAL A 294 -3.84 3.54 15.51
CA VAL A 294 -3.53 2.39 16.39
C VAL A 294 -2.18 2.57 17.08
N ILE A 295 -1.16 3.01 16.35
CA ILE A 295 0.18 3.27 16.89
C ILE A 295 0.12 4.34 17.98
N ILE A 296 -0.56 5.47 17.72
CA ILE A 296 -0.73 6.54 18.71
C ILE A 296 -1.47 5.99 19.95
N SER A 297 -2.51 5.19 19.76
CA SER A 297 -3.27 4.59 20.87
C SER A 297 -2.40 3.66 21.75
N ILE A 298 -1.61 2.79 21.12
CA ILE A 298 -0.68 1.90 21.84
C ILE A 298 0.33 2.71 22.65
N LEU A 299 0.80 3.83 22.10
CA LEU A 299 1.71 4.72 22.80
C LEU A 299 1.11 5.37 24.01
N VAL A 300 -0.09 5.91 23.86
CA VAL A 300 -0.79 6.53 24.97
C VAL A 300 -0.98 5.52 26.09
N VAL A 301 -1.44 4.31 25.77
CA VAL A 301 -1.61 3.22 26.76
C VAL A 301 -0.28 2.83 27.41
N SER A 302 0.78 2.66 26.59
CA SER A 302 2.12 2.35 27.12
C SER A 302 2.66 3.48 27.99
N GLY A 303 2.47 4.74 27.57
CA GLY A 303 2.86 5.91 28.35
C GLY A 303 2.14 6.00 29.69
N PHE A 304 0.83 5.75 29.74
CA PHE A 304 0.08 5.65 31.00
C PHE A 304 0.58 4.52 31.90
N GLY A 305 0.92 3.37 31.33
CA GLY A 305 1.52 2.26 32.06
C GLY A 305 2.83 2.67 32.77
N ILE A 306 3.73 3.32 32.03
CA ILE A 306 5.01 3.83 32.56
C ILE A 306 4.76 4.90 33.62
N PHE A 307 3.86 5.85 33.36
CA PHE A 307 3.48 6.89 34.31
C PHE A 307 3.03 6.30 35.63
N ASN A 308 2.10 5.33 35.62
CA ASN A 308 1.58 4.69 36.83
C ASN A 308 2.66 3.94 37.63
N ILE A 309 3.53 3.22 36.91
CA ILE A 309 4.62 2.47 37.51
C ILE A 309 5.63 3.43 38.17
N LEU A 310 6.04 4.48 37.49
CA LEU A 310 6.95 5.49 38.04
C LEU A 310 6.32 6.22 39.22
N MET A 311 5.04 6.55 39.19
CA MET A 311 4.33 7.14 40.31
C MET A 311 4.36 6.22 41.54
N THR A 312 4.12 4.92 41.36
CA THR A 312 4.19 3.93 42.45
C THR A 312 5.60 3.85 43.01
N ILE A 313 6.63 3.79 42.16
CA ILE A 313 8.04 3.78 42.60
C ILE A 313 8.38 5.05 43.41
N ILE A 314 7.93 6.22 42.95
CA ILE A 314 8.16 7.49 43.61
C ILE A 314 7.52 7.51 45.03
N TYR A 315 6.26 7.08 45.15
CA TYR A 315 5.59 7.03 46.43
C TYR A 315 6.30 6.07 47.43
N GLU A 316 6.75 4.92 46.98
CA GLU A 316 7.51 3.96 47.80
C GLU A 316 8.89 4.48 48.17
N LYS A 317 9.50 5.33 47.31
CA LYS A 317 10.84 5.91 47.53
C LYS A 317 10.82 7.32 48.13
N MET A 318 9.65 7.79 48.56
CA MET A 318 9.54 9.11 49.21
C MET A 318 10.53 9.32 50.38
N PRO A 319 10.73 8.33 51.29
CA PRO A 319 11.71 8.50 52.37
C PRO A 319 13.15 8.68 51.85
N ASP A 320 13.52 7.91 50.82
CA ASP A 320 14.84 8.00 50.20
C ASP A 320 15.05 9.37 49.54
N ILE A 321 13.99 9.91 48.88
CA ILE A 321 13.98 11.26 48.30
C ILE A 321 14.16 12.32 49.36
N ALA A 322 13.47 12.21 50.52
CA ALA A 322 13.60 13.15 51.61
C ALA A 322 15.03 13.17 52.18
N ILE A 323 15.67 12.02 52.32
CA ILE A 323 17.08 11.91 52.79
C ILE A 323 18.01 12.57 51.76
N LEU A 324 17.83 12.31 50.44
CA LEU A 324 18.65 12.93 49.40
C LEU A 324 18.54 14.46 49.42
N LYS A 325 17.33 14.98 49.60
CA LYS A 325 17.10 16.43 49.70
C LYS A 325 17.74 17.01 51.00
N ALA A 326 17.63 16.31 52.11
CA ALA A 326 18.30 16.72 53.33
C ALA A 326 19.84 16.74 53.20
N MET A 327 20.41 15.90 52.37
CA MET A 327 21.83 15.90 52.02
C MET A 327 22.22 16.99 50.99
N GLY A 328 21.28 17.84 50.55
CA GLY A 328 21.55 18.97 49.67
C GLY A 328 21.33 18.73 48.14
N TYR A 329 20.72 17.61 47.74
CA TYR A 329 20.34 17.42 46.36
C TYR A 329 19.22 18.39 45.95
N ARG A 330 19.39 19.01 44.79
CA ARG A 330 18.40 19.97 44.23
C ARG A 330 17.23 19.23 43.59
N ASP A 331 16.08 19.91 43.44
CA ASP A 331 14.89 19.39 42.75
C ASP A 331 15.21 18.91 41.35
N ALA A 332 16.10 19.61 40.64
CA ALA A 332 16.57 19.21 39.32
C ALA A 332 17.34 17.87 39.33
N ASP A 333 18.06 17.55 40.38
CA ASP A 333 18.83 16.30 40.49
C ASP A 333 17.89 15.11 40.73
N ILE A 334 16.88 15.29 41.59
CA ILE A 334 15.82 14.31 41.84
C ILE A 334 15.05 14.04 40.52
N SER A 335 14.63 15.10 39.82
CA SER A 335 13.95 14.97 38.51
C SER A 335 14.82 14.22 37.51
N ARG A 336 16.12 14.45 37.47
CA ARG A 336 17.05 13.77 36.54
C ARG A 336 17.19 12.28 36.87
N ILE A 337 17.17 11.87 38.14
CA ILE A 337 17.23 10.45 38.51
C ILE A 337 16.06 9.71 37.87
N PHE A 338 14.82 10.18 38.05
CA PHE A 338 13.63 9.51 37.51
C PHE A 338 13.54 9.61 35.96
N LEU A 339 14.05 10.69 35.35
CA LEU A 339 14.19 10.77 33.89
C LEU A 339 15.21 9.76 33.35
N ILE A 340 16.32 9.53 34.06
CA ILE A 340 17.29 8.49 33.70
C ILE A 340 16.65 7.10 33.81
N GLU A 341 15.86 6.85 34.85
CA GLU A 341 15.11 5.61 35.03
C GLU A 341 14.13 5.38 33.85
N SER A 342 13.34 6.38 33.48
CA SER A 342 12.40 6.27 32.36
C SER A 342 13.12 6.05 31.02
N LEU A 343 14.25 6.73 30.78
CA LEU A 343 15.09 6.52 29.60
C LEU A 343 15.71 5.11 29.58
N ALA A 344 16.14 4.60 30.75
CA ALA A 344 16.67 3.23 30.84
C ALA A 344 15.59 2.19 30.51
N ILE A 345 14.37 2.36 31.03
CA ILE A 345 13.22 1.51 30.67
C ILE A 345 12.91 1.61 29.18
N GLY A 346 12.87 2.84 28.64
CA GLY A 346 12.61 3.08 27.22
C GLY A 346 13.67 2.49 26.29
N SER A 347 14.95 2.66 26.63
CA SER A 347 16.05 2.13 25.81
C SER A 347 16.12 0.61 25.85
N THR A 348 16.02 -0.01 27.03
CA THR A 348 16.07 -1.47 27.17
C THR A 348 14.80 -2.12 26.58
N GLY A 349 13.61 -1.61 26.91
CA GLY A 349 12.35 -2.07 26.33
C GLY A 349 12.29 -1.84 24.81
N GLY A 350 12.78 -0.69 24.34
CA GLY A 350 12.90 -0.38 22.92
C GLY A 350 13.81 -1.36 22.17
N LEU A 351 15.02 -1.61 22.67
CA LEU A 351 15.97 -2.56 22.04
C LEU A 351 15.40 -3.98 22.01
N LEU A 352 14.80 -4.44 23.11
CA LEU A 352 14.12 -5.74 23.12
C LEU A 352 12.95 -5.78 22.15
N GLY A 353 12.20 -4.68 22.03
CA GLY A 353 11.12 -4.52 21.07
C GLY A 353 11.58 -4.55 19.61
N LEU A 354 12.74 -3.92 19.30
CA LEU A 354 13.37 -4.01 17.98
C LEU A 354 13.71 -5.47 17.63
N LEU A 355 14.34 -6.18 18.57
CA LEU A 355 14.74 -7.57 18.37
C LEU A 355 13.52 -8.47 18.16
N LEU A 356 12.52 -8.37 19.03
CA LEU A 356 11.29 -9.17 18.92
C LEU A 356 10.48 -8.79 17.68
N GLY A 357 10.39 -7.50 17.32
CA GLY A 357 9.74 -7.04 16.12
C GLY A 357 10.38 -7.62 14.84
N PHE A 358 11.71 -7.65 14.80
CA PHE A 358 12.45 -8.29 13.71
C PHE A 358 12.18 -9.80 13.64
N ILE A 359 12.29 -10.50 14.77
CA ILE A 359 12.07 -11.95 14.86
C ILE A 359 10.63 -12.29 14.43
N THR A 360 9.64 -11.60 14.99
CA THR A 360 8.22 -11.80 14.67
C THR A 360 7.95 -11.57 13.18
N SER A 361 8.47 -10.47 12.63
CA SER A 361 8.36 -10.15 11.20
C SER A 361 8.97 -11.26 10.33
N LYS A 362 10.13 -11.77 10.70
CA LYS A 362 10.80 -12.83 9.96
C LYS A 362 10.03 -14.16 10.04
N ILE A 363 9.54 -14.54 11.21
CA ILE A 363 8.75 -15.77 11.40
C ILE A 363 7.46 -15.70 10.58
N VAL A 364 6.71 -14.61 10.70
CA VAL A 364 5.44 -14.44 9.98
C VAL A 364 5.64 -14.37 8.47
N GLY A 365 6.74 -13.75 8.01
CA GLY A 365 7.10 -13.74 6.59
C GLY A 365 7.46 -15.11 6.01
N MET A 366 7.79 -16.11 6.84
CA MET A 366 8.07 -17.49 6.41
C MET A 366 6.83 -18.39 6.36
N VAL A 367 5.71 -17.95 6.94
CA VAL A 367 4.48 -18.74 6.97
C VAL A 367 3.76 -18.66 5.62
N PRO A 368 3.53 -19.80 4.94
CA PRO A 368 2.77 -19.80 3.69
C PRO A 368 1.27 -19.60 4.00
N LEU A 369 0.76 -18.44 3.64
CA LEU A 369 -0.63 -18.05 3.96
C LEU A 369 -1.57 -18.07 2.76
N ASN A 370 -1.07 -18.25 1.53
CA ASN A 370 -1.87 -18.26 0.29
C ASN A 370 -2.97 -17.17 0.27
N ILE A 371 -2.57 -15.95 0.52
CA ILE A 371 -3.51 -14.82 0.61
C ILE A 371 -3.99 -14.45 -0.79
N GLN A 372 -5.30 -14.55 -1.00
CA GLN A 372 -6.01 -14.08 -2.20
C GLN A 372 -6.78 -12.80 -1.86
N GLY A 373 -6.06 -11.68 -1.72
CA GLY A 373 -6.63 -10.35 -1.53
C GLY A 373 -6.50 -9.51 -2.80
N PHE A 374 -5.98 -8.28 -2.68
CA PHE A 374 -5.61 -7.44 -3.84
C PHE A 374 -4.44 -8.02 -4.62
N VAL A 375 -3.53 -8.69 -3.92
CA VAL A 375 -2.40 -9.42 -4.48
C VAL A 375 -2.46 -10.88 -4.07
N SER A 376 -2.09 -11.76 -4.98
CA SER A 376 -1.98 -13.20 -4.72
C SER A 376 -0.54 -13.51 -4.35
N VAL A 377 -0.29 -13.67 -3.06
CA VAL A 377 1.05 -13.98 -2.52
C VAL A 377 1.03 -15.27 -1.72
N GLN A 378 2.06 -16.09 -1.87
CA GLN A 378 2.23 -17.31 -1.09
C GLN A 378 2.75 -17.03 0.31
N TYR A 379 3.59 -15.99 0.45
CA TYR A 379 4.20 -15.56 1.70
C TYR A 379 3.89 -14.10 1.95
N LEU A 380 3.78 -13.70 3.22
CA LEU A 380 3.64 -12.30 3.58
C LEU A 380 4.92 -11.54 3.23
N ILE A 381 4.77 -10.49 2.43
CA ILE A 381 5.88 -9.62 2.04
C ILE A 381 6.05 -8.54 3.09
N ILE A 382 7.12 -8.65 3.86
CA ILE A 382 7.44 -7.70 4.92
C ILE A 382 8.63 -6.85 4.49
N ASN A 383 8.49 -5.53 4.62
CA ASN A 383 9.54 -4.57 4.32
C ASN A 383 10.42 -4.35 5.56
N PHE A 384 11.68 -4.72 5.47
CA PHE A 384 12.70 -4.55 6.55
C PHE A 384 13.46 -3.22 6.41
N ASN A 385 12.79 -2.11 6.15
CA ASN A 385 13.45 -0.81 6.04
C ASN A 385 14.03 -0.37 7.39
N PRO A 386 15.35 -0.10 7.51
CA PRO A 386 15.99 0.31 8.76
C PRO A 386 15.43 1.62 9.34
N LEU A 387 14.82 2.47 8.51
CA LEU A 387 14.14 3.68 8.96
C LEU A 387 12.99 3.39 9.95
N PHE A 388 12.28 2.27 9.79
CA PHE A 388 11.21 1.90 10.71
C PHE A 388 11.75 1.54 12.09
N TYR A 389 12.89 0.86 12.13
CA TYR A 389 13.57 0.50 13.38
C TYR A 389 14.08 1.75 14.10
N LEU A 390 14.69 2.68 13.37
CA LEU A 390 15.15 3.96 13.93
C LEU A 390 13.97 4.79 14.45
N ALA A 391 12.90 4.91 13.68
CA ALA A 391 11.70 5.63 14.07
C ALA A 391 11.04 5.00 15.31
N ALA A 392 10.91 3.68 15.35
CA ALA A 392 10.36 2.95 16.49
C ALA A 392 11.16 3.18 17.76
N PHE A 393 12.49 3.13 17.67
CA PHE A 393 13.38 3.37 18.81
C PHE A 393 13.34 4.82 19.31
N ALA A 394 13.47 5.78 18.40
CA ALA A 394 13.34 7.21 18.72
C ALA A 394 12.01 7.50 19.40
N PHE A 395 10.97 6.90 18.91
CA PHE A 395 9.62 7.06 19.41
C PHE A 395 9.45 6.43 20.81
N ALA A 396 10.02 5.25 21.06
CA ALA A 396 10.05 4.65 22.39
C ALA A 396 10.74 5.58 23.40
N LEU A 397 11.88 6.17 23.04
CA LEU A 397 12.61 7.11 23.89
C LEU A 397 11.81 8.37 24.18
N VAL A 398 11.16 8.95 23.18
CA VAL A 398 10.32 10.15 23.35
C VAL A 398 9.13 9.85 24.24
N SER A 399 8.40 8.76 23.98
CA SER A 399 7.23 8.36 24.75
C SER A 399 7.57 8.11 26.23
N THR A 400 8.65 7.36 26.49
CA THR A 400 9.08 7.07 27.86
C THR A 400 9.58 8.32 28.59
N THR A 401 10.26 9.21 27.90
CA THR A 401 10.70 10.49 28.48
C THR A 401 9.53 11.37 28.85
N VAL A 402 8.53 11.51 27.96
CA VAL A 402 7.31 12.29 28.21
C VAL A 402 6.52 11.69 29.38
N ALA A 403 6.31 10.35 29.37
CA ALA A 403 5.61 9.65 30.43
C ALA A 403 6.31 9.77 31.79
N GLY A 404 7.65 9.78 31.82
CA GLY A 404 8.45 9.92 33.02
C GLY A 404 8.59 11.36 33.52
N TYR A 405 8.37 12.35 32.68
CA TYR A 405 8.57 13.76 33.01
C TYR A 405 7.65 14.25 34.15
N PHE A 406 6.36 13.94 34.05
CA PHE A 406 5.38 14.38 35.05
C PHE A 406 5.62 13.75 36.44
N PRO A 407 5.83 12.42 36.57
CA PRO A 407 6.22 11.80 37.84
C PRO A 407 7.52 12.36 38.39
N ALA A 408 8.54 12.52 37.57
CA ALA A 408 9.84 13.06 37.96
C ALA A 408 9.73 14.48 38.55
N ARG A 409 8.94 15.33 37.88
CA ARG A 409 8.69 16.69 38.41
C ARG A 409 7.89 16.70 39.69
N LYS A 410 6.96 15.76 39.89
CA LYS A 410 6.19 15.62 41.13
C LYS A 410 7.11 15.18 42.26
N ALA A 411 7.97 14.18 42.04
CA ALA A 411 8.96 13.73 43.00
C ALA A 411 9.89 14.84 43.48
N ALA A 412 10.31 15.70 42.57
CA ALA A 412 11.18 16.84 42.87
C ALA A 412 10.55 17.88 43.78
N ARG A 413 9.23 18.03 43.81
CA ARG A 413 8.50 19.04 44.58
C ARG A 413 8.07 18.61 45.96
N PHE A 414 8.33 17.37 46.37
CA PHE A 414 7.99 16.90 47.73
C PHE A 414 8.81 17.67 48.81
N ASP A 415 8.12 18.08 49.89
CA ASP A 415 8.76 18.70 51.03
C ASP A 415 9.32 17.61 51.95
N PRO A 416 10.66 17.61 52.25
CA PRO A 416 11.28 16.64 53.14
C PRO A 416 10.70 16.65 54.54
N VAL A 417 10.29 17.83 55.05
CA VAL A 417 9.75 17.99 56.41
C VAL A 417 8.39 17.31 56.55
N GLU A 418 7.54 17.43 55.55
CA GLU A 418 6.22 16.85 55.54
C GLU A 418 6.26 15.32 55.47
N ILE A 419 7.21 14.75 54.71
CA ILE A 419 7.41 13.30 54.58
C ILE A 419 7.93 12.69 55.88
N ILE A 420 8.86 13.35 56.58
CA ILE A 420 9.43 12.85 57.84
C ILE A 420 8.41 12.94 58.99
N ARG A 421 7.53 13.95 58.96
CA ARG A 421 6.49 14.19 59.98
C ARG A 421 5.25 13.27 59.82
N SER A 422 4.99 12.74 58.64
CA SER A 422 3.83 11.88 58.37
C SER A 422 4.05 10.39 58.72
N ARG A 423 5.19 10.04 59.29
CA ARG A 423 5.51 8.74 59.88
C ARG A 423 5.42 8.81 61.40
#